data_649e5c0f0d44ef245b9a7b0d497b188d
#
_entry.id   649e5c0f0d44ef245b9a7b0d497b188d
#
_cell.length_a   1.000
_cell.length_b   1.000
_cell.length_c   1.000
_cell.angle_alpha   90.00
_cell.angle_beta   90.00
_cell.angle_gamma   90.00
#
_symmetry.space_group_name_H-M   'P 1'
#
loop_
_entity.id
_entity.type
_entity.pdbx_description
1 polymer ?
#
loop_
_entity_poly.entity_id
_entity_poly.type
_entity_poly.pdbx_seq_one_letter_code
_entity_poly.pdbx_strand_id
1 'polypeptide(L)'
;MKKVLSLLLFLLFVLTRLSAQETKIKVACIGNSITFGAGIKDRANHSYPSILGRMLGKDYEVQNFGVSARTLLNKGDHPYMKEVQFQDALNYQPDIVVIKLGTNDTKPQNWKYKNEYQSDMEQMVNAFHSLPSHPRVYLCYPATAYSIKWGINDSIIVHDVIPMIDAVARKLSLEVIDLHSPTANKKELFPDDIHPNPEGAAILANEVYKAITKKKTGSRILFIGDSITDGNWGGGGAKPSSERNHWDQNHIFGSGYMYLCAAHYQGLYPEREYRFLNRGISGHKLEDLKGRWEVDVLKESPDVLSVLIGTNDVDQFMRSKEKTFDFERWGNNYKALIDASLKQNPHLKLVLCSPFVVNSGGMKSKADFALRDSLIREAGQVVEKIAADCGAVFINYQQLFDELYYKYPALPNTYWLWDGIHPTPAGHQKMAERWVEQAGDF
;
A
#
# COMPACT_ATOMS: atom_id res chain seq x y z
N MET A 1 3.37 0.26 52.37
CA MET A 1 2.91 1.05 51.21
C MET A 1 3.87 1.00 50.03
N LYS A 2 5.19 1.20 50.16
CA LYS A 2 6.13 1.17 48.98
C LYS A 2 6.22 -0.15 48.24
N LYS A 3 6.07 -1.32 48.90
CA LYS A 3 6.08 -2.65 48.25
C LYS A 3 4.82 -2.98 47.46
N VAL A 4 3.65 -2.44 47.85
CA VAL A 4 2.38 -2.64 47.11
C VAL A 4 2.34 -1.77 45.87
N LEU A 5 2.91 -0.54 45.92
CA LEU A 5 2.98 0.36 44.75
C LEU A 5 3.93 -0.20 43.69
N SER A 6 5.03 -0.86 44.08
CA SER A 6 5.97 -1.50 43.16
C SER A 6 5.38 -2.73 42.46
N LEU A 7 4.49 -3.48 43.15
CA LEU A 7 3.80 -4.63 42.58
C LEU A 7 2.69 -4.19 41.59
N LEU A 8 1.98 -3.09 41.87
CA LEU A 8 0.99 -2.51 40.95
C LEU A 8 1.63 -1.91 39.69
N LEU A 9 2.78 -1.27 39.81
CA LEU A 9 3.55 -0.78 38.64
C LEU A 9 4.10 -1.94 37.79
N PHE A 10 4.52 -3.05 38.41
CA PHE A 10 4.96 -4.23 37.67
C PHE A 10 3.80 -4.96 36.98
N LEU A 11 2.61 -5.03 37.59
CA LEU A 11 1.40 -5.57 36.96
C LEU A 11 0.90 -4.66 35.80
N LEU A 12 0.98 -3.32 35.93
CA LEU A 12 0.65 -2.42 34.84
C LEU A 12 1.62 -2.58 33.65
N PHE A 13 2.91 -2.85 33.90
CA PHE A 13 3.91 -3.04 32.83
C PHE A 13 3.80 -4.42 32.14
N VAL A 14 3.22 -5.40 32.80
CA VAL A 14 2.93 -6.74 32.22
C VAL A 14 1.63 -6.73 31.42
N LEU A 15 0.68 -5.84 31.74
CA LEU A 15 -0.59 -5.72 30.99
C LEU A 15 -0.47 -4.89 29.71
N THR A 16 0.63 -4.16 29.50
CA THR A 16 0.85 -3.38 28.25
C THR A 16 1.59 -4.14 27.16
N ARG A 17 1.97 -5.40 27.40
CA ARG A 17 2.32 -6.33 26.33
C ARG A 17 1.08 -7.10 25.87
N LEU A 18 -0.01 -6.42 25.53
CA LEU A 18 -0.88 -6.97 24.48
C LEU A 18 0.00 -6.99 23.22
N SER A 19 0.49 -8.17 22.89
CA SER A 19 1.06 -8.40 21.56
C SER A 19 0.04 -7.88 20.56
N ALA A 20 0.40 -6.87 19.80
CA ALA A 20 -0.32 -6.57 18.57
C ALA A 20 -0.33 -7.92 17.83
N GLN A 21 -1.47 -8.56 17.75
CA GLN A 21 -1.64 -9.77 16.97
C GLN A 21 -1.35 -9.32 15.55
N GLU A 22 -0.21 -9.72 14.99
CA GLU A 22 0.14 -9.43 13.60
C GLU A 22 -1.06 -9.84 12.75
N THR A 23 -1.79 -8.87 12.22
CA THR A 23 -2.97 -9.14 11.41
C THR A 23 -2.49 -9.78 10.12
N LYS A 24 -2.83 -11.07 9.93
CA LYS A 24 -2.46 -11.80 8.71
C LYS A 24 -3.14 -11.20 7.51
N ILE A 25 -2.44 -11.19 6.37
CA ILE A 25 -3.01 -10.84 5.07
C ILE A 25 -3.99 -11.94 4.66
N LYS A 26 -5.26 -11.60 4.51
CA LYS A 26 -6.33 -12.55 4.18
C LYS A 26 -6.46 -12.71 2.66
N VAL A 27 -6.37 -13.94 2.20
CA VAL A 27 -6.51 -14.29 0.78
C VAL A 27 -7.75 -15.15 0.57
N ALA A 28 -8.68 -14.68 -0.25
CA ALA A 28 -9.88 -15.43 -0.64
C ALA A 28 -9.69 -16.04 -2.03
N CYS A 29 -9.70 -17.38 -2.14
CA CYS A 29 -9.68 -18.10 -3.40
C CYS A 29 -11.11 -18.43 -3.84
N ILE A 30 -11.63 -17.67 -4.78
CA ILE A 30 -12.97 -17.80 -5.37
C ILE A 30 -12.90 -18.70 -6.59
N GLY A 31 -13.84 -19.66 -6.73
CA GLY A 31 -13.85 -20.48 -7.94
C GLY A 31 -14.77 -21.69 -7.91
N ASN A 32 -14.55 -22.54 -8.90
CA ASN A 32 -15.33 -23.75 -9.15
C ASN A 32 -14.69 -25.02 -8.52
N SER A 33 -14.96 -26.19 -9.10
CA SER A 33 -14.44 -27.48 -8.65
C SER A 33 -12.90 -27.57 -8.60
N ILE A 34 -12.20 -26.86 -9.47
CA ILE A 34 -10.73 -26.82 -9.46
C ILE A 34 -10.21 -26.08 -8.20
N THR A 35 -10.86 -24.96 -7.84
CA THR A 35 -10.54 -24.24 -6.60
C THR A 35 -10.93 -25.06 -5.38
N PHE A 36 -12.10 -25.71 -5.41
CA PHE A 36 -12.54 -26.64 -4.35
C PHE A 36 -11.54 -27.78 -4.12
N GLY A 37 -10.86 -28.27 -5.18
CA GLY A 37 -9.96 -29.43 -5.14
C GLY A 37 -10.70 -30.75 -5.43
N ALA A 38 -11.68 -30.72 -6.36
CA ALA A 38 -12.37 -31.94 -6.77
C ALA A 38 -11.40 -32.96 -7.35
N GLY A 39 -11.60 -34.25 -7.01
CA GLY A 39 -10.73 -35.36 -7.41
C GLY A 39 -9.48 -35.55 -6.53
N ILE A 40 -9.15 -34.60 -5.65
CA ILE A 40 -8.03 -34.70 -4.71
C ILE A 40 -8.51 -35.30 -3.39
N LYS A 41 -8.00 -36.48 -3.01
CA LYS A 41 -8.42 -37.20 -1.78
C LYS A 41 -8.19 -36.36 -0.53
N ASP A 42 -7.02 -35.77 -0.38
CA ASP A 42 -6.64 -34.90 0.73
C ASP A 42 -6.60 -33.44 0.28
N ARG A 43 -7.75 -32.90 -0.10
CA ARG A 43 -7.87 -31.53 -0.60
C ARG A 43 -7.52 -30.47 0.46
N ALA A 44 -7.69 -30.81 1.74
CA ALA A 44 -7.32 -29.91 2.85
C ALA A 44 -5.84 -29.56 2.83
N ASN A 45 -5.00 -30.44 2.31
CA ASN A 45 -3.58 -30.24 2.16
C ASN A 45 -3.10 -30.03 0.71
N HIS A 46 -3.86 -30.51 -0.27
CA HIS A 46 -3.37 -30.61 -1.66
C HIS A 46 -4.23 -29.86 -2.69
N SER A 47 -5.31 -29.16 -2.30
CA SER A 47 -5.93 -28.18 -3.19
C SER A 47 -4.99 -26.99 -3.43
N TYR A 48 -5.12 -26.29 -4.59
CA TYR A 48 -4.21 -25.16 -4.85
C TYR A 48 -4.27 -24.06 -3.79
N PRO A 49 -5.45 -23.70 -3.19
CA PRO A 49 -5.47 -22.72 -2.11
C PRO A 49 -4.73 -23.17 -0.86
N SER A 50 -4.78 -24.47 -0.54
CA SER A 50 -4.06 -25.02 0.64
C SER A 50 -2.54 -25.07 0.40
N ILE A 51 -2.11 -25.38 -0.81
CA ILE A 51 -0.70 -25.32 -1.20
C ILE A 51 -0.23 -23.87 -1.18
N LEU A 52 -1.00 -22.94 -1.75
CA LEU A 52 -0.73 -21.51 -1.75
C LEU A 52 -0.53 -20.98 -0.32
N GLY A 53 -1.39 -21.35 0.62
CA GLY A 53 -1.27 -20.94 2.01
C GLY A 53 0.05 -21.36 2.66
N ARG A 54 0.52 -22.58 2.38
CA ARG A 54 1.85 -23.04 2.85
C ARG A 54 3.00 -22.28 2.19
N MET A 55 2.88 -21.95 0.89
CA MET A 55 3.91 -21.18 0.17
C MET A 55 4.01 -19.74 0.65
N LEU A 56 2.89 -19.10 0.95
CA LEU A 56 2.83 -17.72 1.46
C LEU A 56 3.30 -17.60 2.92
N GLY A 57 3.19 -18.69 3.71
CA GLY A 57 3.71 -18.75 5.07
C GLY A 57 2.80 -18.09 6.13
N LYS A 58 3.38 -17.86 7.31
CA LYS A 58 2.64 -17.47 8.53
C LYS A 58 1.95 -16.10 8.47
N ASP A 59 2.42 -15.20 7.63
CA ASP A 59 1.93 -13.82 7.52
C ASP A 59 0.65 -13.73 6.68
N TYR A 60 0.23 -14.85 6.08
CA TYR A 60 -0.97 -14.94 5.27
C TYR A 60 -1.97 -15.94 5.86
N GLU A 61 -3.26 -15.69 5.60
CA GLU A 61 -4.36 -16.61 5.85
C GLU A 61 -5.13 -16.83 4.55
N VAL A 62 -4.99 -18.02 3.95
CA VAL A 62 -5.63 -18.36 2.68
C VAL A 62 -6.86 -19.21 2.93
N GLN A 63 -8.03 -18.74 2.46
CA GLN A 63 -9.28 -19.48 2.54
C GLN A 63 -9.80 -19.91 1.16
N ASN A 64 -10.30 -21.15 1.11
CA ASN A 64 -10.83 -21.78 -0.08
C ASN A 64 -12.37 -21.64 -0.12
N PHE A 65 -12.87 -20.76 -0.99
CA PHE A 65 -14.30 -20.57 -1.25
C PHE A 65 -14.76 -21.24 -2.54
N GLY A 66 -14.03 -22.22 -3.03
CA GLY A 66 -14.38 -22.99 -4.24
C GLY A 66 -15.65 -23.84 -4.05
N VAL A 67 -16.52 -23.86 -5.06
CA VAL A 67 -17.74 -24.68 -5.09
C VAL A 67 -17.82 -25.41 -6.44
N SER A 68 -17.96 -26.73 -6.41
CA SER A 68 -17.98 -27.56 -7.63
C SER A 68 -19.13 -27.19 -8.59
N ALA A 69 -18.85 -27.26 -9.88
CA ALA A 69 -19.78 -27.01 -11.00
C ALA A 69 -20.25 -25.55 -11.20
N ARG A 70 -19.75 -24.58 -10.41
CA ARG A 70 -20.24 -23.19 -10.45
C ARG A 70 -19.74 -22.43 -11.67
N THR A 71 -20.64 -21.55 -12.15
CA THR A 71 -20.42 -20.64 -13.29
C THR A 71 -20.20 -19.21 -12.78
N LEU A 72 -19.49 -18.39 -13.55
CA LEU A 72 -19.50 -16.95 -13.40
C LEU A 72 -20.84 -16.35 -13.82
N LEU A 73 -21.36 -16.85 -14.98
CA LEU A 73 -22.64 -16.42 -15.54
C LEU A 73 -23.78 -16.56 -14.54
N ASN A 74 -24.47 -15.45 -14.24
CA ASN A 74 -25.61 -15.40 -13.32
C ASN A 74 -26.84 -16.13 -13.84
N LYS A 75 -26.92 -16.33 -15.17
CA LYS A 75 -27.96 -17.16 -15.83
C LYS A 75 -27.49 -18.58 -16.14
N GLY A 76 -26.27 -18.95 -15.72
CA GLY A 76 -25.78 -20.31 -15.81
C GLY A 76 -26.59 -21.29 -14.95
N ASP A 77 -26.34 -22.59 -15.14
CA ASP A 77 -27.02 -23.65 -14.39
C ASP A 77 -26.77 -23.60 -12.88
N HIS A 78 -25.59 -23.16 -12.47
CA HIS A 78 -25.17 -23.04 -11.06
C HIS A 78 -24.36 -21.76 -10.80
N PRO A 79 -24.98 -20.57 -10.72
CA PRO A 79 -24.31 -19.31 -10.57
C PRO A 79 -23.56 -19.20 -9.22
N TYR A 80 -22.26 -18.87 -9.25
CA TYR A 80 -21.44 -18.74 -8.05
C TYR A 80 -21.93 -17.62 -7.12
N MET A 81 -22.38 -16.50 -7.65
CA MET A 81 -22.85 -15.37 -6.84
C MET A 81 -24.13 -15.67 -6.04
N LYS A 82 -24.80 -16.80 -6.29
CA LYS A 82 -25.95 -17.27 -5.51
C LYS A 82 -25.57 -18.25 -4.40
N GLU A 83 -24.30 -18.61 -4.28
CA GLU A 83 -23.82 -19.55 -3.26
C GLU A 83 -23.56 -18.86 -1.94
N VAL A 84 -23.73 -19.61 -0.84
CA VAL A 84 -23.38 -19.13 0.51
C VAL A 84 -21.89 -18.79 0.60
N GLN A 85 -21.03 -19.52 -0.10
CA GLN A 85 -19.59 -19.29 -0.13
C GLN A 85 -19.20 -17.94 -0.73
N PHE A 86 -20.03 -17.39 -1.64
CA PHE A 86 -19.81 -16.02 -2.11
C PHE A 86 -20.04 -15.01 -0.99
N GLN A 87 -21.13 -15.18 -0.23
CA GLN A 87 -21.40 -14.31 0.93
C GLN A 87 -20.37 -14.50 2.04
N ASP A 88 -19.92 -15.74 2.28
CA ASP A 88 -18.86 -16.03 3.26
C ASP A 88 -17.54 -15.36 2.85
N ALA A 89 -17.22 -15.35 1.56
CA ALA A 89 -16.02 -14.66 1.05
C ALA A 89 -16.10 -13.14 1.21
N LEU A 90 -17.28 -12.54 1.04
CA LEU A 90 -17.48 -11.11 1.31
C LEU A 90 -17.35 -10.82 2.82
N ASN A 91 -17.96 -11.64 3.68
CA ASN A 91 -17.90 -11.51 5.15
C ASN A 91 -16.49 -11.74 5.70
N TYR A 92 -15.67 -12.51 5.00
CA TYR A 92 -14.27 -12.74 5.37
C TYR A 92 -13.43 -11.47 5.34
N GLN A 93 -13.86 -10.43 4.61
CA GLN A 93 -13.14 -9.16 4.43
C GLN A 93 -11.67 -9.42 4.02
N PRO A 94 -11.46 -10.02 2.84
CA PRO A 94 -10.12 -10.34 2.37
C PRO A 94 -9.32 -9.09 2.01
N ASP A 95 -8.00 -9.18 2.08
CA ASP A 95 -7.05 -8.20 1.54
C ASP A 95 -6.70 -8.52 0.07
N ILE A 96 -6.81 -9.81 -0.31
CA ILE A 96 -6.54 -10.29 -1.66
C ILE A 96 -7.65 -11.25 -2.08
N VAL A 97 -8.15 -11.09 -3.30
CA VAL A 97 -9.15 -11.97 -3.92
C VAL A 97 -8.60 -12.56 -5.21
N VAL A 98 -8.67 -13.87 -5.37
CA VAL A 98 -8.27 -14.61 -6.57
C VAL A 98 -9.49 -15.25 -7.17
N ILE A 99 -9.99 -14.77 -8.33
CA ILE A 99 -11.20 -15.24 -8.98
C ILE A 99 -10.86 -16.17 -10.14
N LYS A 100 -11.18 -17.47 -9.99
CA LYS A 100 -10.96 -18.53 -10.98
C LYS A 100 -12.28 -19.19 -11.36
N LEU A 101 -13.04 -18.57 -12.26
CA LEU A 101 -14.30 -19.06 -12.85
C LEU A 101 -14.19 -19.07 -14.38
N GLY A 102 -15.21 -19.53 -15.09
CA GLY A 102 -15.25 -19.57 -16.55
C GLY A 102 -15.20 -20.98 -17.14
N THR A 103 -14.68 -21.99 -16.42
CA THR A 103 -14.60 -23.38 -16.93
C THR A 103 -16.00 -23.97 -17.21
N ASN A 104 -16.91 -23.88 -16.26
CA ASN A 104 -18.27 -24.42 -16.40
C ASN A 104 -19.16 -23.56 -17.29
N ASP A 105 -18.80 -22.33 -17.50
CA ASP A 105 -19.50 -21.37 -18.35
C ASP A 105 -19.49 -21.83 -19.82
N THR A 106 -18.42 -22.53 -20.25
CA THR A 106 -18.25 -23.02 -21.61
C THR A 106 -19.23 -24.14 -22.00
N LYS A 107 -19.96 -24.73 -21.02
CA LYS A 107 -20.99 -25.73 -21.30
C LYS A 107 -22.09 -25.13 -22.19
N PRO A 108 -22.63 -25.86 -23.20
CA PRO A 108 -23.60 -25.31 -24.17
C PRO A 108 -24.81 -24.64 -23.50
N GLN A 109 -25.35 -25.24 -22.43
CA GLN A 109 -26.51 -24.68 -21.71
C GLN A 109 -26.19 -23.35 -20.99
N ASN A 110 -24.93 -23.07 -20.69
CA ASN A 110 -24.47 -21.84 -20.04
C ASN A 110 -23.98 -20.83 -21.07
N TRP A 111 -23.22 -21.28 -22.08
CA TRP A 111 -22.55 -20.40 -23.04
C TRP A 111 -23.51 -19.66 -23.96
N LYS A 112 -24.76 -20.09 -24.06
CA LYS A 112 -25.81 -19.31 -24.74
C LYS A 112 -26.03 -17.93 -24.14
N TYR A 113 -25.58 -17.69 -22.89
CA TYR A 113 -25.62 -16.39 -22.19
C TYR A 113 -24.33 -15.64 -22.25
N LYS A 114 -23.38 -16.02 -23.11
CA LYS A 114 -22.00 -15.46 -23.14
C LYS A 114 -21.92 -13.93 -23.22
N ASN A 115 -22.93 -13.28 -23.79
CA ASN A 115 -22.97 -11.81 -23.90
C ASN A 115 -23.07 -11.12 -22.54
N GLU A 116 -23.41 -11.83 -21.47
CA GLU A 116 -23.47 -11.32 -20.09
C GLU A 116 -22.19 -11.61 -19.30
N TYR A 117 -21.25 -12.39 -19.86
CA TYR A 117 -20.07 -12.85 -19.14
C TYR A 117 -19.22 -11.71 -18.56
N GLN A 118 -18.97 -10.66 -19.35
CA GLN A 118 -18.17 -9.51 -18.90
C GLN A 118 -18.91 -8.70 -17.83
N SER A 119 -20.20 -8.43 -18.00
CA SER A 119 -21.00 -7.70 -17.01
C SER A 119 -21.15 -8.46 -15.69
N ASP A 120 -21.29 -9.78 -15.73
CA ASP A 120 -21.37 -10.61 -14.54
C ASP A 120 -20.02 -10.66 -13.79
N MET A 121 -18.90 -10.68 -14.53
CA MET A 121 -17.56 -10.57 -13.93
C MET A 121 -17.33 -9.20 -13.27
N GLU A 122 -17.70 -8.13 -13.96
CA GLU A 122 -17.66 -6.77 -13.40
C GLU A 122 -18.48 -6.66 -12.12
N GLN A 123 -19.68 -7.24 -12.12
CA GLN A 123 -20.54 -7.27 -10.93
C GLN A 123 -19.87 -7.98 -9.76
N MET A 124 -19.24 -9.14 -10.00
CA MET A 124 -18.52 -9.89 -8.96
C MET A 124 -17.32 -9.09 -8.41
N VAL A 125 -16.51 -8.51 -9.29
CA VAL A 125 -15.36 -7.67 -8.90
C VAL A 125 -15.81 -6.47 -8.07
N ASN A 126 -16.86 -5.76 -8.52
CA ASN A 126 -17.37 -4.58 -7.82
C ASN A 126 -17.93 -4.93 -6.43
N ALA A 127 -18.48 -6.12 -6.24
CA ALA A 127 -18.91 -6.57 -4.91
C ALA A 127 -17.73 -6.66 -3.94
N PHE A 128 -16.56 -7.14 -4.38
CA PHE A 128 -15.33 -7.14 -3.58
C PHE A 128 -14.74 -5.75 -3.41
N HIS A 129 -14.66 -4.93 -4.46
CA HIS A 129 -14.15 -3.56 -4.36
C HIS A 129 -14.96 -2.67 -3.41
N SER A 130 -16.24 -2.99 -3.19
CA SER A 130 -17.10 -2.26 -2.26
C SER A 130 -16.87 -2.61 -0.79
N LEU A 131 -16.01 -3.58 -0.49
CA LEU A 131 -15.71 -3.98 0.88
C LEU A 131 -14.84 -2.94 1.59
N PRO A 132 -15.02 -2.74 2.91
CA PRO A 132 -14.14 -1.88 3.71
C PRO A 132 -12.66 -2.28 3.68
N SER A 133 -12.34 -3.55 3.43
CA SER A 133 -10.97 -4.06 3.28
C SER A 133 -10.29 -3.62 1.98
N HIS A 134 -11.05 -3.08 0.99
CA HIS A 134 -10.53 -2.66 -0.32
C HIS A 134 -9.55 -3.67 -0.94
N PRO A 135 -9.96 -4.93 -1.17
CA PRO A 135 -9.06 -5.99 -1.56
C PRO A 135 -8.42 -5.77 -2.93
N ARG A 136 -7.18 -6.22 -3.08
CA ARG A 136 -6.57 -6.39 -4.40
C ARG A 136 -7.19 -7.61 -5.08
N VAL A 137 -7.81 -7.41 -6.25
CA VAL A 137 -8.50 -8.47 -6.98
C VAL A 137 -7.67 -8.93 -8.17
N TYR A 138 -7.49 -10.25 -8.28
CA TYR A 138 -6.89 -10.92 -9.43
C TYR A 138 -7.93 -11.72 -10.18
N LEU A 139 -7.96 -11.61 -11.52
CA LEU A 139 -8.70 -12.50 -12.38
C LEU A 139 -7.78 -13.62 -12.89
N CYS A 140 -8.29 -14.85 -12.98
CA CYS A 140 -7.50 -15.97 -13.49
C CYS A 140 -8.08 -16.49 -14.79
N TYR A 141 -7.21 -16.82 -15.76
CA TYR A 141 -7.63 -17.69 -16.86
C TYR A 141 -7.99 -19.06 -16.31
N PRO A 142 -9.05 -19.71 -16.84
CA PRO A 142 -9.31 -21.12 -16.51
C PRO A 142 -8.12 -22.01 -16.89
N ALA A 143 -7.84 -23.03 -16.08
CA ALA A 143 -6.86 -24.06 -16.47
C ALA A 143 -7.30 -24.81 -17.72
N THR A 144 -6.36 -25.38 -18.46
CA THR A 144 -6.60 -26.15 -19.69
C THR A 144 -7.56 -27.31 -19.46
N ALA A 145 -8.52 -27.50 -20.37
CA ALA A 145 -9.39 -28.66 -20.44
C ALA A 145 -8.99 -29.56 -21.61
N TYR A 146 -8.65 -30.81 -21.34
CA TYR A 146 -8.05 -31.72 -22.33
C TYR A 146 -9.05 -32.53 -23.17
N SER A 147 -10.34 -32.47 -22.83
CA SER A 147 -11.42 -33.05 -23.62
C SER A 147 -12.73 -32.32 -23.41
N ILE A 148 -13.68 -32.53 -24.33
CA ILE A 148 -15.06 -32.04 -24.16
C ILE A 148 -15.78 -32.98 -23.20
N LYS A 149 -15.49 -32.86 -21.90
CA LYS A 149 -16.13 -33.65 -20.86
C LYS A 149 -17.15 -32.80 -20.11
N TRP A 150 -18.33 -33.36 -19.87
CA TRP A 150 -19.45 -32.63 -19.28
C TRP A 150 -19.86 -31.36 -20.03
N GLY A 151 -19.48 -31.24 -21.32
CA GLY A 151 -19.73 -30.07 -22.15
C GLY A 151 -18.71 -28.94 -21.98
N ILE A 152 -17.71 -29.11 -21.13
CA ILE A 152 -16.60 -28.14 -20.97
C ILE A 152 -15.76 -28.16 -22.25
N ASN A 153 -15.39 -26.96 -22.77
CA ASN A 153 -14.75 -26.85 -24.07
C ASN A 153 -13.59 -25.85 -24.00
N ASP A 154 -12.35 -26.37 -24.18
CA ASP A 154 -11.12 -25.57 -24.12
C ASP A 154 -11.03 -24.56 -25.27
N SER A 155 -11.54 -24.90 -26.45
CA SER A 155 -11.56 -23.94 -27.57
C SER A 155 -12.38 -22.68 -27.20
N ILE A 156 -13.49 -22.82 -26.47
CA ILE A 156 -14.26 -21.70 -25.96
C ILE A 156 -13.48 -20.97 -24.87
N ILE A 157 -12.75 -21.69 -24.00
CA ILE A 157 -11.89 -21.04 -23.01
C ILE A 157 -10.90 -20.10 -23.71
N VAL A 158 -10.17 -20.61 -24.69
CA VAL A 158 -9.08 -19.88 -25.37
C VAL A 158 -9.61 -18.73 -26.21
N HIS A 159 -10.64 -18.97 -27.03
CA HIS A 159 -11.05 -18.02 -28.05
C HIS A 159 -12.09 -17.00 -27.59
N ASP A 160 -12.83 -17.31 -26.51
CA ASP A 160 -13.90 -16.44 -26.04
C ASP A 160 -13.66 -16.00 -24.57
N VAL A 161 -13.50 -16.95 -23.62
CA VAL A 161 -13.43 -16.66 -22.18
C VAL A 161 -12.20 -15.83 -21.83
N ILE A 162 -11.00 -16.23 -22.26
CA ILE A 162 -9.74 -15.49 -21.99
C ILE A 162 -9.79 -14.07 -22.52
N PRO A 163 -10.16 -13.81 -23.79
CA PRO A 163 -10.32 -12.43 -24.29
C PRO A 163 -11.34 -11.58 -23.52
N MET A 164 -12.43 -12.19 -23.00
CA MET A 164 -13.40 -11.49 -22.18
C MET A 164 -12.85 -11.14 -20.80
N ILE A 165 -12.07 -12.03 -20.17
CA ILE A 165 -11.36 -11.75 -18.93
C ILE A 165 -10.39 -10.59 -19.11
N ASP A 166 -9.61 -10.58 -20.20
CA ASP A 166 -8.69 -9.49 -20.54
C ASP A 166 -9.40 -8.15 -20.69
N ALA A 167 -10.57 -8.17 -21.35
CA ALA A 167 -11.34 -6.95 -21.54
C ALA A 167 -11.80 -6.35 -20.22
N VAL A 168 -12.31 -7.18 -19.29
CA VAL A 168 -12.71 -6.74 -17.95
C VAL A 168 -11.48 -6.29 -17.13
N ALA A 169 -10.39 -7.05 -17.18
CA ALA A 169 -9.16 -6.71 -16.48
C ALA A 169 -8.63 -5.33 -16.91
N ARG A 170 -8.55 -5.07 -18.22
CA ARG A 170 -8.16 -3.74 -18.74
C ARG A 170 -9.11 -2.64 -18.30
N LYS A 171 -10.42 -2.87 -18.38
CA LYS A 171 -11.44 -1.88 -18.00
C LYS A 171 -11.37 -1.49 -16.53
N LEU A 172 -11.12 -2.47 -15.65
CA LEU A 172 -11.08 -2.27 -14.21
C LEU A 172 -9.65 -2.14 -13.64
N SER A 173 -8.63 -2.08 -14.51
CA SER A 173 -7.20 -2.00 -14.14
C SER A 173 -6.76 -3.13 -13.19
N LEU A 174 -7.17 -4.36 -13.46
CA LEU A 174 -6.85 -5.55 -12.68
C LEU A 174 -5.68 -6.33 -13.28
N GLU A 175 -4.95 -7.02 -12.42
CA GLU A 175 -3.94 -8.01 -12.84
C GLU A 175 -4.62 -9.36 -13.19
N VAL A 176 -4.07 -10.03 -14.20
CA VAL A 176 -4.53 -11.35 -14.63
C VAL A 176 -3.45 -12.39 -14.32
N ILE A 177 -3.88 -13.54 -13.79
CA ILE A 177 -3.03 -14.70 -13.55
C ILE A 177 -3.32 -15.74 -14.64
N ASP A 178 -2.34 -16.05 -15.46
CA ASP A 178 -2.44 -17.09 -16.45
C ASP A 178 -2.30 -18.47 -15.77
N LEU A 179 -3.42 -19.19 -15.63
CA LEU A 179 -3.45 -20.56 -15.17
C LEU A 179 -3.66 -21.55 -16.33
N HIS A 180 -3.87 -21.04 -17.57
CA HIS A 180 -4.08 -21.85 -18.76
C HIS A 180 -2.75 -22.34 -19.35
N SER A 181 -1.87 -21.41 -19.73
CA SER A 181 -0.60 -21.75 -20.41
C SER A 181 0.32 -22.68 -19.60
N PRO A 182 0.49 -22.47 -18.27
CA PRO A 182 1.32 -23.38 -17.46
C PRO A 182 0.76 -24.80 -17.33
N THR A 183 -0.56 -24.96 -17.55
CA THR A 183 -1.21 -26.28 -17.55
C THR A 183 -1.33 -26.90 -18.95
N ALA A 184 -1.08 -26.14 -20.02
CA ALA A 184 -1.05 -26.68 -21.38
C ALA A 184 0.03 -27.78 -21.50
N ASN A 185 -0.25 -28.83 -22.25
CA ASN A 185 0.65 -29.99 -22.43
C ASN A 185 1.02 -30.73 -21.13
N LYS A 186 0.12 -30.71 -20.12
CA LYS A 186 0.26 -31.40 -18.83
C LYS A 186 -0.90 -32.36 -18.58
N LYS A 187 -1.36 -33.06 -19.64
CA LYS A 187 -2.53 -33.95 -19.58
C LYS A 187 -2.41 -35.00 -18.48
N GLU A 188 -1.22 -35.51 -18.24
CA GLU A 188 -0.90 -36.51 -17.22
C GLU A 188 -1.25 -36.04 -15.80
N LEU A 189 -1.31 -34.72 -15.58
CA LEU A 189 -1.69 -34.12 -14.28
C LEU A 189 -3.19 -33.89 -14.13
N PHE A 190 -3.98 -34.22 -15.15
CA PHE A 190 -5.44 -34.05 -15.19
C PHE A 190 -6.14 -35.41 -15.43
N PRO A 191 -6.28 -36.26 -14.38
CA PRO A 191 -6.75 -37.65 -14.52
C PRO A 191 -8.10 -37.84 -15.21
N ASP A 192 -8.97 -36.82 -15.13
CA ASP A 192 -10.27 -36.81 -15.75
C ASP A 192 -10.40 -35.79 -16.89
N ASP A 193 -9.28 -35.30 -17.39
CA ASP A 193 -9.15 -34.27 -18.43
C ASP A 193 -9.56 -32.84 -18.00
N ILE A 194 -10.09 -32.63 -16.80
CA ILE A 194 -10.60 -31.33 -16.32
C ILE A 194 -9.98 -30.95 -14.95
N HIS A 195 -9.96 -31.89 -14.01
CA HIS A 195 -9.51 -31.60 -12.65
C HIS A 195 -8.04 -32.01 -12.45
N PRO A 196 -7.21 -31.09 -11.92
CA PRO A 196 -5.82 -31.42 -11.64
C PRO A 196 -5.70 -32.39 -10.46
N ASN A 197 -4.69 -33.25 -10.52
CA ASN A 197 -4.17 -33.99 -9.37
C ASN A 197 -3.37 -33.03 -8.43
N PRO A 198 -2.83 -33.48 -7.29
CA PRO A 198 -2.04 -32.64 -6.40
C PRO A 198 -0.86 -31.91 -7.08
N GLU A 199 -0.18 -32.52 -8.04
CA GLU A 199 0.94 -31.91 -8.77
C GLU A 199 0.43 -30.80 -9.71
N GLY A 200 -0.68 -31.02 -10.43
CA GLY A 200 -1.31 -29.99 -11.23
C GLY A 200 -1.84 -28.83 -10.38
N ALA A 201 -2.39 -29.13 -9.19
CA ALA A 201 -2.80 -28.10 -8.25
C ALA A 201 -1.62 -27.26 -7.72
N ALA A 202 -0.42 -27.87 -7.57
CA ALA A 202 0.79 -27.15 -7.20
C ALA A 202 1.25 -26.16 -8.29
N ILE A 203 1.08 -26.50 -9.57
CA ILE A 203 1.35 -25.56 -10.68
C ILE A 203 0.45 -24.33 -10.54
N LEU A 204 -0.86 -24.54 -10.33
CA LEU A 204 -1.81 -23.41 -10.15
C LEU A 204 -1.44 -22.55 -8.93
N ALA A 205 -1.10 -23.20 -7.81
CA ALA A 205 -0.68 -22.50 -6.59
C ALA A 205 0.57 -21.65 -6.82
N ASN A 206 1.53 -22.17 -7.59
CA ASN A 206 2.79 -21.48 -7.89
C ASN A 206 2.55 -20.21 -8.74
N GLU A 207 1.66 -20.26 -9.74
CA GLU A 207 1.36 -19.08 -10.54
C GLU A 207 0.62 -18.01 -9.72
N VAL A 208 -0.32 -18.43 -8.85
CA VAL A 208 -0.97 -17.50 -7.92
C VAL A 208 0.02 -16.93 -6.91
N TYR A 209 0.93 -17.76 -6.38
CA TYR A 209 1.99 -17.32 -5.47
C TYR A 209 2.88 -16.24 -6.12
N LYS A 210 3.37 -16.51 -7.35
CA LYS A 210 4.18 -15.54 -8.10
C LYS A 210 3.46 -14.22 -8.30
N ALA A 211 2.15 -14.23 -8.62
CA ALA A 211 1.37 -13.02 -8.82
C ALA A 211 1.18 -12.24 -7.52
N ILE A 212 0.81 -12.92 -6.43
CA ILE A 212 0.58 -12.29 -5.12
C ILE A 212 1.88 -11.71 -4.55
N THR A 213 3.00 -12.45 -4.69
CA THR A 213 4.32 -12.04 -4.18
C THR A 213 5.13 -11.19 -5.17
N LYS A 214 4.60 -11.03 -6.41
CA LYS A 214 5.20 -10.14 -7.39
C LYS A 214 5.19 -8.73 -6.81
N LYS A 215 6.35 -8.30 -6.44
CA LYS A 215 6.53 -6.95 -5.94
C LYS A 215 6.28 -5.96 -7.09
N LYS A 216 5.47 -4.94 -6.85
CA LYS A 216 5.21 -3.89 -7.82
C LYS A 216 6.53 -3.26 -8.24
N THR A 217 6.80 -3.13 -9.53
CA THR A 217 7.96 -2.43 -10.07
C THR A 217 7.56 -1.02 -10.52
N GLY A 218 8.52 -0.09 -10.50
CA GLY A 218 8.30 1.27 -10.96
C GLY A 218 7.44 2.14 -10.05
N SER A 219 7.24 1.73 -8.76
CA SER A 219 6.47 2.54 -7.80
C SER A 219 7.04 3.95 -7.69
N ARG A 220 6.16 4.95 -7.72
CA ARG A 220 6.48 6.37 -7.56
C ARG A 220 6.39 6.76 -6.09
N ILE A 221 7.51 7.19 -5.54
CA ILE A 221 7.63 7.66 -4.16
C ILE A 221 7.87 9.16 -4.20
N LEU A 222 6.87 9.93 -3.79
CA LEU A 222 6.90 11.38 -3.86
C LEU A 222 7.06 11.99 -2.46
N PHE A 223 8.07 12.84 -2.32
CA PHE A 223 8.30 13.64 -1.12
C PHE A 223 7.93 15.09 -1.40
N ILE A 224 7.04 15.67 -0.59
CA ILE A 224 6.63 17.07 -0.70
C ILE A 224 6.79 17.77 0.64
N GLY A 225 7.20 19.03 0.59
CA GLY A 225 7.45 19.80 1.81
C GLY A 225 8.15 21.12 1.53
N ASP A 226 8.93 21.55 2.53
CA ASP A 226 9.70 22.80 2.55
C ASP A 226 11.20 22.57 2.27
N SER A 227 12.08 23.44 2.83
CA SER A 227 13.54 23.38 2.68
C SER A 227 14.15 22.07 3.17
N ILE A 228 13.56 21.44 4.19
CA ILE A 228 14.07 20.20 4.76
C ILE A 228 13.91 19.05 3.75
N THR A 229 12.78 19.01 3.05
CA THR A 229 12.52 18.05 1.97
C THR A 229 13.27 18.43 0.69
N ASP A 230 13.33 19.72 0.36
CA ASP A 230 14.09 20.26 -0.79
C ASP A 230 15.56 19.79 -0.75
N GLY A 231 16.18 19.83 0.44
CA GLY A 231 17.58 19.41 0.60
C GLY A 231 18.54 20.20 -0.26
N ASN A 232 18.25 21.50 -0.48
CA ASN A 232 19.02 22.40 -1.32
C ASN A 232 19.13 21.96 -2.82
N TRP A 233 18.09 21.25 -3.29
CA TRP A 233 18.06 20.76 -4.66
C TRP A 233 18.12 21.90 -5.72
N GLY A 234 17.49 23.02 -5.46
CA GLY A 234 17.28 24.07 -6.47
C GLY A 234 18.40 25.07 -6.60
N GLY A 235 19.51 24.95 -5.89
CA GLY A 235 20.66 25.87 -6.01
C GLY A 235 20.30 27.35 -5.85
N GLY A 236 19.33 27.70 -4.99
CA GLY A 236 18.93 29.08 -4.70
C GLY A 236 18.03 29.74 -5.76
N GLY A 237 17.57 29.03 -6.77
CA GLY A 237 16.68 29.57 -7.78
C GLY A 237 15.55 28.62 -8.07
N ALA A 238 14.38 29.01 -7.72
CA ALA A 238 13.13 28.27 -7.93
C ALA A 238 12.91 27.87 -9.39
N LYS A 239 13.38 26.68 -9.79
CA LYS A 239 12.73 26.02 -10.93
C LYS A 239 11.33 25.61 -10.49
N PRO A 240 10.30 25.76 -11.33
CA PRO A 240 9.00 25.19 -11.07
C PRO A 240 9.13 23.71 -10.71
N SER A 241 8.39 23.26 -9.70
CA SER A 241 8.46 21.87 -9.24
C SER A 241 8.17 20.85 -10.35
N SER A 242 7.35 21.22 -11.35
CA SER A 242 7.09 20.43 -12.54
C SER A 242 8.31 20.19 -13.44
N GLU A 243 9.35 21.01 -13.34
CA GLU A 243 10.59 20.86 -14.10
C GLU A 243 11.65 20.02 -13.37
N ARG A 244 11.38 19.61 -12.13
CA ARG A 244 12.30 18.82 -11.32
C ARG A 244 12.23 17.34 -11.70
N ASN A 245 13.29 16.60 -11.39
CA ASN A 245 13.39 15.15 -11.59
C ASN A 245 13.43 14.67 -13.04
N HIS A 246 13.97 15.44 -13.96
CA HIS A 246 13.91 15.09 -15.38
C HIS A 246 15.21 14.59 -16.02
N TRP A 247 16.41 14.77 -15.42
CA TRP A 247 17.63 14.30 -16.09
C TRP A 247 18.82 13.93 -15.20
N ASP A 248 19.19 14.68 -14.20
CA ASP A 248 20.38 14.42 -13.38
C ASP A 248 20.03 13.74 -12.07
N GLN A 249 20.36 12.46 -11.97
CA GLN A 249 19.98 11.67 -10.80
C GLN A 249 20.76 11.98 -9.53
N ASN A 250 21.94 12.58 -9.61
CA ASN A 250 22.70 12.95 -8.43
C ASN A 250 22.21 14.24 -7.77
N HIS A 251 21.64 15.15 -8.56
CA HIS A 251 21.21 16.47 -8.10
C HIS A 251 19.69 16.61 -7.95
N ILE A 252 18.90 15.83 -8.70
CA ILE A 252 17.45 15.97 -8.70
C ILE A 252 16.77 15.61 -7.39
N PHE A 253 17.45 14.90 -6.51
CA PHE A 253 16.90 14.53 -5.20
C PHE A 253 17.34 15.46 -4.08
N GLY A 254 18.23 16.41 -4.34
CA GLY A 254 18.86 17.24 -3.32
C GLY A 254 19.92 16.46 -2.51
N SER A 255 20.33 17.03 -1.37
CA SER A 255 21.31 16.42 -0.45
C SER A 255 20.71 16.11 0.93
N GLY A 256 19.38 16.09 1.03
CA GLY A 256 18.64 15.88 2.27
C GLY A 256 18.24 14.42 2.52
N TYR A 257 17.39 14.20 3.52
CA TYR A 257 16.93 12.87 3.92
C TYR A 257 16.21 12.12 2.79
N MET A 258 15.49 12.85 1.93
CA MET A 258 14.83 12.26 0.76
C MET A 258 15.82 11.59 -0.18
N TYR A 259 16.97 12.24 -0.46
CA TYR A 259 18.05 11.63 -1.26
C TYR A 259 18.57 10.34 -0.63
N LEU A 260 18.74 10.32 0.69
CA LEU A 260 19.23 9.14 1.41
C LEU A 260 18.21 8.00 1.37
N CYS A 261 16.92 8.30 1.48
CA CYS A 261 15.85 7.31 1.26
C CYS A 261 15.89 6.74 -0.16
N ALA A 262 16.01 7.60 -1.19
CA ALA A 262 16.11 7.16 -2.57
C ALA A 262 17.34 6.26 -2.79
N ALA A 263 18.51 6.67 -2.28
CA ALA A 263 19.75 5.89 -2.37
C ALA A 263 19.59 4.52 -1.69
N HIS A 264 18.95 4.47 -0.52
CA HIS A 264 18.69 3.21 0.19
C HIS A 264 17.86 2.24 -0.66
N TYR A 265 16.65 2.66 -1.11
CA TYR A 265 15.75 1.77 -1.81
C TYR A 265 16.25 1.40 -3.21
N GLN A 266 16.77 2.35 -3.98
CA GLN A 266 17.30 2.08 -5.32
C GLN A 266 18.58 1.24 -5.28
N GLY A 267 19.40 1.42 -4.25
CA GLY A 267 20.63 0.64 -4.08
C GLY A 267 20.41 -0.78 -3.61
N LEU A 268 19.44 -1.01 -2.71
CA LEU A 268 19.16 -2.34 -2.16
C LEU A 268 18.19 -3.16 -3.01
N TYR A 269 17.33 -2.51 -3.77
CA TYR A 269 16.26 -3.17 -4.54
C TYR A 269 16.21 -2.68 -5.99
N PRO A 270 17.31 -2.83 -6.78
CA PRO A 270 17.38 -2.33 -8.15
C PRO A 270 16.31 -2.95 -9.06
N GLU A 271 15.89 -4.18 -8.78
CA GLU A 271 14.84 -4.90 -9.51
C GLU A 271 13.44 -4.31 -9.31
N ARG A 272 13.27 -3.40 -8.36
CA ARG A 272 11.99 -2.73 -8.06
C ARG A 272 11.78 -1.47 -8.90
N GLU A 273 12.82 -0.97 -9.54
CA GLU A 273 12.77 0.22 -10.40
C GLU A 273 12.07 1.42 -9.75
N TYR A 274 12.28 1.63 -8.45
CA TYR A 274 11.66 2.72 -7.71
C TYR A 274 11.95 4.09 -8.32
N ARG A 275 10.90 4.90 -8.46
CA ARG A 275 10.97 6.26 -8.99
C ARG A 275 10.72 7.26 -7.89
N PHE A 276 11.78 7.90 -7.42
CA PHE A 276 11.69 8.93 -6.40
C PHE A 276 11.48 10.31 -7.01
N LEU A 277 10.61 11.11 -6.38
CA LEU A 277 10.30 12.47 -6.80
C LEU A 277 10.44 13.42 -5.63
N ASN A 278 11.32 14.45 -5.76
CA ASN A 278 11.42 15.53 -4.79
C ASN A 278 10.54 16.71 -5.23
N ARG A 279 9.59 17.08 -4.37
CA ARG A 279 8.71 18.24 -4.51
C ARG A 279 8.82 19.18 -3.31
N GLY A 280 9.94 19.14 -2.58
CA GLY A 280 10.27 20.13 -1.57
C GLY A 280 10.58 21.48 -2.20
N ILE A 281 10.16 22.59 -1.58
CA ILE A 281 10.53 23.96 -1.98
C ILE A 281 10.79 24.76 -0.71
N SER A 282 12.00 25.32 -0.63
CA SER A 282 12.43 26.12 0.51
C SER A 282 11.47 27.26 0.85
N GLY A 283 11.13 27.41 2.13
CA GLY A 283 10.26 28.47 2.64
C GLY A 283 8.77 28.22 2.48
N HIS A 284 8.36 27.15 1.80
CA HIS A 284 6.94 26.86 1.58
C HIS A 284 6.21 26.46 2.87
N LYS A 285 4.94 26.80 2.89
CA LYS A 285 3.93 26.54 3.93
C LYS A 285 2.83 25.67 3.35
N LEU A 286 1.90 25.24 4.18
CA LEU A 286 0.75 24.44 3.77
C LEU A 286 -0.07 25.09 2.64
N GLU A 287 -0.29 26.41 2.69
CA GLU A 287 -1.03 27.13 1.67
C GLU A 287 -0.26 27.13 0.31
N ASP A 288 1.08 27.19 0.34
CA ASP A 288 1.89 27.09 -0.87
C ASP A 288 1.82 25.67 -1.47
N LEU A 289 1.78 24.63 -0.62
CA LEU A 289 1.54 23.25 -1.06
C LEU A 289 0.17 23.13 -1.74
N LYS A 290 -0.87 23.70 -1.15
CA LYS A 290 -2.22 23.71 -1.70
C LYS A 290 -2.26 24.30 -3.10
N GLY A 291 -1.56 25.42 -3.33
CA GLY A 291 -1.48 26.07 -4.63
C GLY A 291 -0.85 25.24 -5.76
N ARG A 292 -0.02 24.25 -5.42
CA ARG A 292 0.68 23.39 -6.37
C ARG A 292 0.34 21.89 -6.27
N TRP A 293 -0.62 21.51 -5.40
CA TRP A 293 -0.95 20.10 -5.13
C TRP A 293 -1.42 19.35 -6.35
N GLU A 294 -2.22 19.99 -7.20
CA GLU A 294 -2.69 19.41 -8.47
C GLU A 294 -1.54 19.00 -9.37
N VAL A 295 -0.53 19.87 -9.52
CA VAL A 295 0.60 19.63 -10.44
C VAL A 295 1.63 18.69 -9.82
N ASP A 296 1.95 18.88 -8.54
CA ASP A 296 3.07 18.22 -7.90
C ASP A 296 2.72 16.86 -7.29
N VAL A 297 1.43 16.64 -6.99
CA VAL A 297 0.97 15.38 -6.36
C VAL A 297 -0.03 14.67 -7.24
N LEU A 298 -1.17 15.29 -7.57
CA LEU A 298 -2.25 14.58 -8.25
C LEU A 298 -1.85 14.15 -9.67
N LYS A 299 -1.24 15.02 -10.47
CA LYS A 299 -0.75 14.67 -11.83
C LYS A 299 0.39 13.66 -11.82
N GLU A 300 1.20 13.64 -10.77
CA GLU A 300 2.27 12.65 -10.62
C GLU A 300 1.73 11.27 -10.25
N SER A 301 0.52 11.19 -9.71
CA SER A 301 -0.13 9.93 -9.32
C SER A 301 0.80 8.99 -8.54
N PRO A 302 1.31 9.41 -7.36
CA PRO A 302 2.26 8.61 -6.61
C PRO A 302 1.62 7.34 -6.03
N ASP A 303 2.45 6.33 -5.79
CA ASP A 303 2.09 5.14 -5.02
C ASP A 303 2.38 5.31 -3.53
N VAL A 304 3.37 6.16 -3.22
CA VAL A 304 3.73 6.57 -1.85
C VAL A 304 3.87 8.09 -1.83
N LEU A 305 3.21 8.74 -0.89
CA LEU A 305 3.29 10.18 -0.67
C LEU A 305 3.80 10.49 0.74
N SER A 306 4.97 11.12 0.82
CA SER A 306 5.55 11.60 2.07
C SER A 306 5.40 13.12 2.18
N VAL A 307 4.81 13.59 3.28
CA VAL A 307 4.53 15.01 3.52
C VAL A 307 5.22 15.47 4.80
N LEU A 308 6.05 16.51 4.70
CA LEU A 308 6.69 17.19 5.84
C LEU A 308 6.52 18.70 5.67
N ILE A 309 5.64 19.30 6.46
CA ILE A 309 5.31 20.73 6.39
C ILE A 309 4.84 21.22 7.76
N GLY A 310 4.89 22.56 8.00
CA GLY A 310 4.37 23.19 9.21
C GLY A 310 5.36 24.11 9.92
N THR A 311 6.66 23.89 9.77
CA THR A 311 7.68 24.73 10.41
C THR A 311 7.60 26.18 9.93
N ASN A 312 7.46 26.42 8.63
CA ASN A 312 7.33 27.78 8.08
C ASN A 312 5.96 28.41 8.35
N ASP A 313 4.90 27.62 8.52
CA ASP A 313 3.58 28.09 8.93
C ASP A 313 3.66 28.75 10.31
N VAL A 314 4.28 28.08 11.27
CA VAL A 314 4.51 28.62 12.61
C VAL A 314 5.46 29.81 12.56
N ASP A 315 6.54 29.77 11.77
CA ASP A 315 7.48 30.89 11.63
C ASP A 315 6.80 32.14 11.05
N GLN A 316 5.93 31.99 10.07
CA GLN A 316 5.11 33.08 9.54
C GLN A 316 4.15 33.65 10.58
N PHE A 317 3.48 32.78 11.35
CA PHE A 317 2.59 33.22 12.44
C PHE A 317 3.39 34.03 13.48
N MET A 318 4.55 33.55 13.91
CA MET A 318 5.40 34.25 14.88
C MET A 318 5.85 35.65 14.44
N ARG A 319 5.85 35.92 13.12
CA ARG A 319 6.16 37.24 12.54
C ARG A 319 4.90 38.06 12.26
N SER A 320 3.73 37.48 12.38
CA SER A 320 2.44 38.14 12.12
C SER A 320 1.98 38.98 13.32
N LYS A 321 0.84 39.65 13.16
CA LYS A 321 0.14 40.35 14.25
C LYS A 321 -0.99 39.51 14.86
N GLU A 322 -1.15 38.27 14.40
CA GLU A 322 -2.15 37.35 14.91
C GLU A 322 -1.82 36.93 16.35
N LYS A 323 -2.85 36.71 17.16
CA LYS A 323 -2.67 36.37 18.57
C LYS A 323 -2.67 34.90 18.85
N THR A 324 -3.28 34.11 17.94
CA THR A 324 -3.44 32.65 18.07
C THR A 324 -3.20 31.99 16.71
N PHE A 325 -2.51 30.87 16.70
CA PHE A 325 -2.42 30.02 15.50
C PHE A 325 -3.67 29.18 15.36
N ASP A 326 -4.32 29.25 14.21
CA ASP A 326 -5.58 28.54 13.95
C ASP A 326 -5.29 27.10 13.51
N PHE A 327 -5.10 26.20 14.47
CA PHE A 327 -4.81 24.79 14.23
C PHE A 327 -5.98 24.05 13.57
N GLU A 328 -7.22 24.45 13.86
CA GLU A 328 -8.40 23.84 13.25
C GLU A 328 -8.42 24.11 11.73
N ARG A 329 -8.29 25.35 11.34
CA ARG A 329 -8.22 25.74 9.92
C ARG A 329 -7.02 25.12 9.23
N TRP A 330 -5.84 25.13 9.87
CA TRP A 330 -4.62 24.55 9.33
C TRP A 330 -4.78 23.04 9.11
N GLY A 331 -5.28 22.32 10.10
CA GLY A 331 -5.53 20.88 10.04
C GLY A 331 -6.58 20.51 8.99
N ASN A 332 -7.68 21.29 8.88
CA ASN A 332 -8.70 21.07 7.86
C ASN A 332 -8.14 21.26 6.44
N ASN A 333 -7.27 22.25 6.21
CA ASN A 333 -6.60 22.44 4.93
C ASN A 333 -5.64 21.27 4.63
N TYR A 334 -4.87 20.82 5.62
CA TYR A 334 -3.97 19.65 5.48
C TYR A 334 -4.78 18.41 5.10
N LYS A 335 -5.82 18.11 5.89
CA LYS A 335 -6.69 16.94 5.65
C LYS A 335 -7.32 16.98 4.26
N ALA A 336 -7.77 18.14 3.79
CA ALA A 336 -8.36 18.26 2.45
C ALA A 336 -7.39 17.85 1.33
N LEU A 337 -6.10 18.14 1.46
CA LEU A 337 -5.08 17.70 0.50
C LEU A 337 -4.88 16.19 0.52
N ILE A 338 -4.87 15.61 1.71
CA ILE A 338 -4.76 14.14 1.88
C ILE A 338 -6.00 13.44 1.30
N ASP A 339 -7.21 13.94 1.63
CA ASP A 339 -8.47 13.37 1.12
C ASP A 339 -8.54 13.45 -0.42
N ALA A 340 -8.06 14.54 -1.04
CA ALA A 340 -8.00 14.65 -2.50
C ALA A 340 -7.07 13.59 -3.12
N SER A 341 -5.95 13.31 -2.48
CA SER A 341 -5.00 12.29 -2.93
C SER A 341 -5.55 10.86 -2.77
N LEU A 342 -6.22 10.58 -1.65
CA LEU A 342 -6.87 9.28 -1.41
C LEU A 342 -8.07 9.07 -2.32
N LYS A 343 -8.81 10.14 -2.65
CA LYS A 343 -9.90 10.06 -3.63
C LYS A 343 -9.40 9.67 -5.02
N GLN A 344 -8.22 10.16 -5.42
CA GLN A 344 -7.60 9.83 -6.69
C GLN A 344 -7.02 8.41 -6.68
N ASN A 345 -6.31 8.05 -5.60
CA ASN A 345 -5.71 6.73 -5.43
C ASN A 345 -6.06 6.17 -4.03
N PRO A 346 -7.12 5.35 -3.91
CA PRO A 346 -7.49 4.73 -2.64
C PRO A 346 -6.42 3.81 -2.04
N HIS A 347 -5.46 3.36 -2.85
CA HIS A 347 -4.33 2.51 -2.43
C HIS A 347 -3.04 3.30 -2.16
N LEU A 348 -3.13 4.63 -2.14
CA LEU A 348 -1.99 5.50 -1.84
C LEU A 348 -1.46 5.22 -0.44
N LYS A 349 -0.18 4.84 -0.35
CA LYS A 349 0.52 4.75 0.93
C LYS A 349 0.93 6.15 1.37
N LEU A 350 0.44 6.57 2.52
CA LEU A 350 0.74 7.88 3.09
C LEU A 350 1.78 7.77 4.19
N VAL A 351 2.74 8.68 4.19
CA VAL A 351 3.75 8.88 5.24
C VAL A 351 3.71 10.35 5.66
N LEU A 352 3.09 10.63 6.79
CA LEU A 352 2.92 12.00 7.30
C LEU A 352 3.93 12.26 8.41
N CYS A 353 4.74 13.30 8.26
CA CYS A 353 5.84 13.61 9.16
C CYS A 353 5.54 14.87 9.98
N SER A 354 5.83 14.83 11.29
CA SER A 354 5.70 16.03 12.13
C SER A 354 6.72 17.09 11.74
N PRO A 355 6.35 18.39 11.75
CA PRO A 355 7.31 19.46 11.80
C PRO A 355 8.15 19.38 13.09
N PHE A 356 9.30 20.05 13.12
CA PHE A 356 10.16 20.05 14.29
C PHE A 356 10.98 21.33 14.41
N VAL A 357 11.42 21.61 15.64
CA VAL A 357 12.36 22.68 15.99
C VAL A 357 13.13 22.27 17.25
N VAL A 358 14.39 22.69 17.38
CA VAL A 358 15.20 22.41 18.56
C VAL A 358 15.90 23.69 19.03
N ASN A 359 16.07 23.83 20.34
CA ASN A 359 16.80 24.94 20.94
C ASN A 359 18.30 24.84 20.67
N SER A 360 18.70 25.01 19.41
CA SER A 360 20.09 24.93 18.96
C SER A 360 20.38 25.99 17.91
N GLY A 361 21.64 26.19 17.58
CA GLY A 361 22.07 27.12 16.55
C GLY A 361 21.42 28.51 16.66
N GLY A 362 20.85 28.97 15.57
CA GLY A 362 20.11 30.24 15.48
C GLY A 362 18.85 30.33 16.32
N MET A 363 18.24 29.20 16.69
CA MET A 363 17.04 29.17 17.56
C MET A 363 17.41 29.37 19.04
N LYS A 364 18.63 29.06 19.49
CA LYS A 364 19.06 29.19 20.89
C LYS A 364 18.96 30.60 21.45
N SER A 365 19.07 31.62 20.61
CA SER A 365 19.00 33.03 21.02
C SER A 365 17.60 33.64 20.89
N LYS A 366 16.60 32.88 20.43
CA LYS A 366 15.24 33.38 20.24
C LYS A 366 14.53 33.46 21.59
N ALA A 367 14.14 34.66 22.01
CA ALA A 367 13.38 34.88 23.23
C ALA A 367 11.99 34.19 23.22
N ASP A 368 11.44 33.94 22.03
CA ASP A 368 10.16 33.33 21.78
C ASP A 368 10.24 31.81 21.49
N PHE A 369 11.41 31.18 21.73
CA PHE A 369 11.60 29.76 21.40
C PHE A 369 10.56 28.84 22.07
N ALA A 370 10.25 29.07 23.35
CA ALA A 370 9.29 28.24 24.08
C ALA A 370 7.88 28.25 23.44
N LEU A 371 7.44 29.39 22.96
CA LEU A 371 6.17 29.49 22.22
C LEU A 371 6.26 28.77 20.88
N ARG A 372 7.33 28.96 20.14
CA ARG A 372 7.58 28.28 18.86
C ARG A 372 7.60 26.77 19.00
N ASP A 373 8.34 26.25 20.00
CA ASP A 373 8.40 24.80 20.28
C ASP A 373 7.01 24.23 20.61
N SER A 374 6.23 24.95 21.44
CA SER A 374 4.86 24.56 21.77
C SER A 374 3.97 24.48 20.53
N LEU A 375 4.01 25.49 19.66
CA LEU A 375 3.20 25.52 18.43
C LEU A 375 3.62 24.42 17.43
N ILE A 376 4.90 24.16 17.28
CA ILE A 376 5.43 23.11 16.41
C ILE A 376 4.98 21.71 16.91
N ARG A 377 5.03 21.47 18.22
CA ARG A 377 4.55 20.21 18.82
C ARG A 377 3.05 20.05 18.64
N GLU A 378 2.26 21.11 18.80
CA GLU A 378 0.82 21.08 18.56
C GLU A 378 0.50 20.82 17.08
N ALA A 379 1.22 21.45 16.14
CA ALA A 379 1.12 21.12 14.71
C ALA A 379 1.44 19.63 14.44
N GLY A 380 2.46 19.09 15.11
CA GLY A 380 2.78 17.65 15.07
C GLY A 380 1.64 16.76 15.52
N GLN A 381 0.95 17.12 16.61
CA GLN A 381 -0.24 16.40 17.10
C GLN A 381 -1.41 16.44 16.11
N VAL A 382 -1.62 17.57 15.42
CA VAL A 382 -2.62 17.67 14.35
C VAL A 382 -2.29 16.69 13.21
N VAL A 383 -1.01 16.64 12.78
CA VAL A 383 -0.57 15.70 11.73
C VAL A 383 -0.74 14.25 12.18
N GLU A 384 -0.39 13.93 13.43
CA GLU A 384 -0.56 12.59 14.02
C GLU A 384 -2.03 12.16 13.99
N LYS A 385 -2.95 13.05 14.38
CA LYS A 385 -4.39 12.78 14.32
C LYS A 385 -4.85 12.53 12.89
N ILE A 386 -4.44 13.35 11.92
CA ILE A 386 -4.79 13.17 10.51
C ILE A 386 -4.26 11.81 10.02
N ALA A 387 -3.04 11.43 10.40
CA ALA A 387 -2.45 10.14 10.03
C ALA A 387 -3.28 8.98 10.59
N ALA A 388 -3.68 9.04 11.85
CA ALA A 388 -4.53 8.02 12.48
C ALA A 388 -5.89 7.92 11.79
N ASP A 389 -6.53 9.05 11.47
CA ASP A 389 -7.85 9.11 10.83
C ASP A 389 -7.87 8.50 9.42
N CYS A 390 -6.74 8.53 8.69
CA CYS A 390 -6.63 8.00 7.32
C CYS A 390 -5.76 6.74 7.18
N GLY A 391 -5.30 6.15 8.28
CA GLY A 391 -4.47 4.96 8.28
C GLY A 391 -3.06 5.17 7.72
N ALA A 392 -2.54 6.40 7.77
CA ALA A 392 -1.20 6.73 7.31
C ALA A 392 -0.11 6.33 8.33
N VAL A 393 1.09 6.10 7.84
CA VAL A 393 2.28 6.04 8.70
C VAL A 393 2.57 7.43 9.23
N PHE A 394 2.68 7.58 10.54
CA PHE A 394 3.09 8.83 11.18
C PHE A 394 4.56 8.75 11.62
N ILE A 395 5.37 9.72 11.18
CA ILE A 395 6.79 9.83 11.59
C ILE A 395 6.97 11.07 12.46
N ASN A 396 7.25 10.87 13.74
CA ASN A 396 7.49 11.94 14.69
C ASN A 396 8.97 12.38 14.66
N TYR A 397 9.31 13.33 13.79
CA TYR A 397 10.67 13.88 13.72
C TYR A 397 11.01 14.78 14.89
N GLN A 398 10.03 15.43 15.53
CA GLN A 398 10.29 16.18 16.76
C GLN A 398 10.84 15.26 17.85
N GLN A 399 10.18 14.12 18.05
CA GLN A 399 10.62 13.12 19.01
C GLN A 399 12.00 12.56 18.65
N LEU A 400 12.27 12.29 17.36
CA LEU A 400 13.58 11.83 16.91
C LEU A 400 14.70 12.77 17.37
N PHE A 401 14.54 14.07 17.14
CA PHE A 401 15.58 15.03 17.54
C PHE A 401 15.65 15.20 19.05
N ASP A 402 14.55 15.22 19.79
CA ASP A 402 14.53 15.22 21.24
C ASP A 402 15.34 14.04 21.80
N GLU A 403 15.14 12.82 21.27
CA GLU A 403 15.88 11.61 21.63
C GLU A 403 17.38 11.73 21.33
N LEU A 404 17.75 12.27 20.16
CA LEU A 404 19.15 12.43 19.77
C LEU A 404 19.89 13.42 20.66
N TYR A 405 19.29 14.57 20.98
CA TYR A 405 19.87 15.55 21.87
C TYR A 405 19.99 15.04 23.32
N TYR A 406 19.01 14.28 23.77
CA TYR A 406 19.06 13.64 25.08
C TYR A 406 20.14 12.54 25.15
N LYS A 407 20.26 11.73 24.11
CA LYS A 407 21.20 10.60 24.07
C LYS A 407 22.66 11.02 23.94
N TYR A 408 22.93 12.15 23.29
CA TYR A 408 24.29 12.61 22.97
C TYR A 408 24.55 14.04 23.48
N PRO A 409 24.44 14.29 24.79
CA PRO A 409 24.55 15.65 25.35
C PRO A 409 25.96 16.28 25.26
N ALA A 410 26.96 15.46 25.00
CA ALA A 410 28.35 15.94 24.85
C ALA A 410 28.69 16.45 23.43
N LEU A 411 27.81 16.21 22.44
CA LEU A 411 28.02 16.73 21.09
C LEU A 411 27.70 18.22 21.02
N PRO A 412 28.31 18.97 20.06
CA PRO A 412 27.95 20.36 19.82
C PRO A 412 26.42 20.45 19.57
N ASN A 413 25.80 21.48 20.11
CA ASN A 413 24.34 21.67 19.95
C ASN A 413 23.89 21.88 18.51
N THR A 414 24.81 22.16 17.57
CA THR A 414 24.57 22.26 16.13
C THR A 414 24.89 20.97 15.36
N TYR A 415 25.21 19.88 16.08
CA TYR A 415 25.62 18.62 15.43
C TYR A 415 24.52 17.98 14.58
N TRP A 416 23.28 17.99 15.08
CA TRP A 416 22.15 17.40 14.37
C TRP A 416 21.39 18.42 13.50
N LEU A 417 21.14 19.64 14.04
CA LEU A 417 20.48 20.76 13.36
C LEU A 417 21.36 21.99 13.46
N TRP A 418 21.85 22.51 12.31
CA TRP A 418 22.86 23.57 12.35
C TRP A 418 22.31 24.94 12.80
N ASP A 419 21.02 25.21 12.57
CA ASP A 419 20.36 26.46 12.99
C ASP A 419 19.17 26.25 13.95
N GLY A 420 18.87 24.99 14.29
CA GLY A 420 17.73 24.57 15.11
C GLY A 420 16.51 24.10 14.30
N ILE A 421 16.55 24.20 12.98
CA ILE A 421 15.51 23.75 12.05
C ILE A 421 16.09 22.81 11.00
N HIS A 422 17.17 23.25 10.32
CA HIS A 422 17.70 22.52 9.18
C HIS A 422 18.71 21.45 9.62
N PRO A 423 18.52 20.20 9.21
CA PRO A 423 19.42 19.11 9.55
C PRO A 423 20.81 19.28 8.91
N THR A 424 21.84 18.88 9.66
CA THR A 424 23.16 18.58 9.11
C THR A 424 23.14 17.28 8.33
N PRO A 425 24.21 16.88 7.62
CA PRO A 425 24.27 15.54 7.03
C PRO A 425 23.96 14.41 8.03
N ALA A 426 24.44 14.55 9.29
CA ALA A 426 24.14 13.59 10.36
C ALA A 426 22.64 13.58 10.75
N GLY A 427 22.01 14.76 10.83
CA GLY A 427 20.58 14.89 11.08
C GLY A 427 19.73 14.29 9.95
N HIS A 428 20.07 14.60 8.69
CA HIS A 428 19.39 14.01 7.53
C HIS A 428 19.51 12.49 7.48
N GLN A 429 20.70 11.93 7.86
CA GLN A 429 20.88 10.48 7.95
C GLN A 429 19.91 9.86 8.97
N LYS A 430 19.75 10.46 10.14
CA LYS A 430 18.84 9.96 11.17
C LYS A 430 17.37 10.07 10.75
N MET A 431 17.00 11.12 10.03
CA MET A 431 15.67 11.24 9.44
C MET A 431 15.39 10.16 8.41
N ALA A 432 16.35 9.88 7.53
CA ALA A 432 16.23 8.84 6.52
C ALA A 432 16.12 7.44 7.14
N GLU A 433 16.96 7.12 8.15
CA GLU A 433 16.89 5.86 8.90
C GLU A 433 15.49 5.65 9.51
N ARG A 434 14.95 6.67 10.20
CA ARG A 434 13.60 6.62 10.78
C ARG A 434 12.52 6.47 9.73
N TRP A 435 12.65 7.16 8.59
CA TRP A 435 11.70 7.05 7.47
C TRP A 435 11.69 5.64 6.88
N VAL A 436 12.85 5.09 6.57
CA VAL A 436 12.99 3.73 6.03
C VAL A 436 12.44 2.68 6.99
N GLU A 437 12.76 2.81 8.29
CA GLU A 437 12.30 1.89 9.33
C GLU A 437 10.77 1.86 9.43
N GLN A 438 10.11 3.01 9.39
CA GLN A 438 8.66 3.12 9.62
C GLN A 438 7.84 3.01 8.33
N ALA A 439 8.33 3.54 7.22
CA ALA A 439 7.64 3.40 5.94
C ALA A 439 7.70 1.96 5.40
N GLY A 440 8.76 1.22 5.67
CA GLY A 440 8.92 -0.18 5.24
C GLY A 440 8.95 -0.34 3.72
N ASP A 441 8.61 -1.53 3.24
CA ASP A 441 8.54 -1.84 1.80
C ASP A 441 7.21 -1.39 1.16
N PHE A 442 7.21 -1.18 -0.19
CA PHE A 442 6.05 -0.80 -1.01
C PHE A 442 6.05 -1.48 -2.37
#